data_35f5b46d7275c7ea2a030c5f66bda036
#
_entry.id   35f5b46d7275c7ea2a030c5f66bda036
#
_cell.length_a   1.000
_cell.length_b   1.000
_cell.length_c   1.000
_cell.angle_alpha   90.00
_cell.angle_beta   90.00
_cell.angle_gamma   90.00
#
_symmetry.space_group_name_H-M   'P 1'
#
loop_
_entity.id
_entity.type
_entity.pdbx_description
1 polymer ?
#
loop_
_entity_poly.entity_id
_entity_poly.type
_entity_poly.pdbx_seq_one_letter_code
_entity_poly.pdbx_strand_id
1 'polypeptide(L)'
;MKKALAIVALVAAMFVAGNVQAQSTIYATYAPETFVAGSNSTNYQGFSVGFSQNIDLAKGIGVAAGAQFRMNMRNTTQTIWGITGKTNETQTIIDVPILINYKVAVNRDLAIIPFVGPMPSLALTGVTKGADPLFGENSYNWYGDNSNQSRFNLYAVFGADVKFTNFNLFGGYRLGLLDLDKTDNASLKTNGLFVGLGFTL
;
A
#
# COMPACT_ATOMS: atom_id res chain seq x y z
N MET A 1 4.55 -16.17 -10.42
CA MET A 1 3.24 -16.71 -10.05
C MET A 1 3.25 -17.59 -8.79
N LYS A 2 4.14 -18.60 -8.63
CA LYS A 2 4.16 -19.50 -7.45
C LYS A 2 4.35 -18.77 -6.09
N LYS A 3 5.18 -17.72 -6.04
CA LYS A 3 5.42 -16.94 -4.80
C LYS A 3 4.21 -16.09 -4.38
N ALA A 4 3.45 -15.53 -5.33
CA ALA A 4 2.24 -14.78 -5.03
C ALA A 4 1.11 -15.70 -4.52
N LEU A 5 1.01 -16.91 -5.08
CA LEU A 5 0.04 -17.91 -4.64
C LEU A 5 0.32 -18.37 -3.19
N ALA A 6 1.61 -18.50 -2.82
CA ALA A 6 2.01 -18.86 -1.45
C ALA A 6 1.62 -17.78 -0.43
N ILE A 7 1.72 -16.50 -0.78
CA ILE A 7 1.32 -15.39 0.10
C ILE A 7 -0.19 -15.38 0.28
N VAL A 8 -0.96 -15.55 -0.80
CA VAL A 8 -2.43 -15.65 -0.74
C VAL A 8 -2.87 -16.86 0.06
N ALA A 9 -2.20 -18.01 -0.09
CA ALA A 9 -2.49 -19.22 0.67
C ALA A 9 -2.15 -19.05 2.17
N LEU A 10 -1.08 -18.35 2.51
CA LEU A 10 -0.71 -18.06 3.90
C LEU A 10 -1.76 -17.16 4.57
N VAL A 11 -2.23 -16.12 3.87
CA VAL A 11 -3.29 -15.24 4.35
C VAL A 11 -4.60 -16.02 4.51
N ALA A 12 -4.99 -16.85 3.54
CA ALA A 12 -6.18 -17.69 3.64
C ALA A 12 -6.09 -18.70 4.81
N ALA A 13 -4.91 -19.27 5.06
CA ALA A 13 -4.71 -20.19 6.19
C ALA A 13 -4.86 -19.50 7.55
N MET A 14 -4.47 -18.22 7.68
CA MET A 14 -4.71 -17.45 8.90
C MET A 14 -6.20 -17.19 9.16
N PHE A 15 -7.03 -17.10 8.12
CA PHE A 15 -8.49 -16.97 8.27
C PHE A 15 -9.19 -18.27 8.69
N VAL A 16 -8.59 -19.43 8.41
CA VAL A 16 -9.20 -20.76 8.69
C VAL A 16 -8.86 -21.24 10.11
N ALA A 17 -7.85 -20.71 10.77
CA ALA A 17 -7.47 -21.07 12.15
C ALA A 17 -8.48 -20.57 13.22
N GLY A 18 -9.76 -20.78 13.00
CA GLY A 18 -10.94 -20.17 13.61
C GLY A 18 -11.26 -20.45 15.07
N ASN A 19 -10.25 -20.68 15.95
CA ASN A 19 -10.45 -20.81 17.40
C ASN A 19 -9.72 -19.75 18.25
N VAL A 20 -9.15 -18.73 17.62
CA VAL A 20 -8.52 -17.60 18.31
C VAL A 20 -9.48 -16.42 18.28
N GLN A 21 -9.62 -15.70 19.38
CA GLN A 21 -10.39 -14.45 19.43
C GLN A 21 -9.70 -13.41 18.53
N ALA A 22 -10.00 -13.45 17.24
CA ALA A 22 -9.49 -12.50 16.27
C ALA A 22 -10.47 -11.34 16.13
N GLN A 23 -9.97 -10.11 16.24
CA GLN A 23 -10.74 -8.90 15.95
C GLN A 23 -10.58 -8.55 14.48
N SER A 24 -11.69 -8.46 13.76
CA SER A 24 -11.73 -8.07 12.35
C SER A 24 -11.92 -6.57 12.21
N THR A 25 -11.12 -5.92 11.38
CA THR A 25 -11.24 -4.48 11.10
C THR A 25 -11.34 -4.26 9.60
N ILE A 26 -12.34 -3.50 9.16
CA ILE A 26 -12.42 -2.94 7.81
C ILE A 26 -11.93 -1.50 7.85
N TYR A 27 -11.21 -1.08 6.83
CA TYR A 27 -10.61 0.25 6.84
C TYR A 27 -10.46 0.87 5.45
N ALA A 28 -10.35 2.20 5.44
CA ALA A 28 -9.97 2.99 4.27
C ALA A 28 -8.80 3.91 4.63
N THR A 29 -7.89 4.14 3.67
CA THR A 29 -6.72 5.00 3.88
C THR A 29 -6.53 5.98 2.73
N TYR A 30 -6.05 7.16 3.08
CA TYR A 30 -5.31 8.04 2.18
C TYR A 30 -3.82 7.74 2.35
N ALA A 31 -3.14 7.42 1.27
CA ALA A 31 -1.82 6.84 1.32
C ALA A 31 -0.95 7.32 0.14
N PRO A 32 -0.59 8.62 0.11
CA PRO A 32 0.28 9.16 -0.92
C PRO A 32 1.60 8.40 -0.98
N GLU A 33 2.15 8.28 -2.18
CA GLU A 33 3.36 7.53 -2.44
C GLU A 33 4.32 8.32 -3.30
N THR A 34 5.59 8.32 -2.92
CA THR A 34 6.69 8.94 -3.64
C THR A 34 7.53 7.87 -4.29
N PHE A 35 7.69 7.97 -5.60
CA PHE A 35 8.64 7.20 -6.39
C PHE A 35 9.93 7.99 -6.50
N VAL A 36 11.05 7.38 -6.13
CA VAL A 36 12.39 7.99 -6.13
C VAL A 36 13.26 7.27 -7.13
N ALA A 37 13.70 7.99 -8.17
CA ALA A 37 14.61 7.50 -9.20
C ALA A 37 15.86 8.39 -9.25
N GLY A 38 16.96 7.94 -8.64
CA GLY A 38 18.16 8.74 -8.47
C GLY A 38 17.89 10.03 -7.70
N SER A 39 18.10 11.19 -8.31
CA SER A 39 17.81 12.53 -7.73
C SER A 39 16.37 13.00 -7.98
N ASN A 40 15.60 12.30 -8.80
CA ASN A 40 14.25 12.68 -9.15
C ASN A 40 13.22 12.01 -8.25
N SER A 41 12.18 12.74 -7.88
CA SER A 41 11.06 12.19 -7.13
C SER A 41 9.73 12.54 -7.80
N THR A 42 8.80 11.60 -7.73
CA THR A 42 7.46 11.72 -8.32
C THR A 42 6.42 11.30 -7.30
N ASN A 43 5.48 12.19 -7.01
CA ASN A 43 4.44 11.96 -6.00
C ASN A 43 3.13 11.52 -6.66
N TYR A 44 2.53 10.49 -6.09
CA TYR A 44 1.21 9.98 -6.44
C TYR A 44 0.24 10.16 -5.27
N GLN A 45 -1.02 10.44 -5.58
CA GLN A 45 -2.11 10.36 -4.63
C GLN A 45 -2.53 8.91 -4.52
N GLY A 46 -2.56 8.36 -3.32
CA GLY A 46 -2.92 6.97 -3.07
C GLY A 46 -4.16 6.86 -2.18
N PHE A 47 -5.04 5.92 -2.52
CA PHE A 47 -6.20 5.55 -1.71
C PHE A 47 -6.24 4.03 -1.58
N SER A 48 -6.62 3.53 -0.41
CA SER A 48 -6.83 2.09 -0.26
C SER A 48 -8.05 1.77 0.58
N VAL A 49 -8.60 0.59 0.34
CA VAL A 49 -9.59 -0.05 1.19
C VAL A 49 -9.09 -1.44 1.54
N GLY A 50 -9.32 -1.86 2.76
CA GLY A 50 -8.76 -3.12 3.22
C GLY A 50 -9.52 -3.72 4.39
N PHE A 51 -9.03 -4.90 4.73
CA PHE A 51 -9.51 -5.69 5.83
C PHE A 51 -8.30 -6.31 6.53
N SER A 52 -8.34 -6.38 7.85
CA SER A 52 -7.32 -7.05 8.66
C SER A 52 -7.95 -7.81 9.81
N GLN A 53 -7.24 -8.84 10.27
CA GLN A 53 -7.51 -9.54 11.52
C GLN A 53 -6.37 -9.34 12.47
N ASN A 54 -6.69 -8.98 13.72
CA ASN A 54 -5.74 -8.91 14.81
C ASN A 54 -5.93 -10.09 15.76
N ILE A 55 -4.85 -10.78 16.05
CA ILE A 55 -4.80 -11.89 17.00
C ILE A 55 -3.99 -11.41 18.18
N ASP A 56 -4.62 -11.32 19.34
CA ASP A 56 -3.94 -10.99 20.60
C ASP A 56 -3.20 -12.25 21.10
N LEU A 57 -1.88 -12.18 21.24
CA LEU A 57 -1.03 -13.30 21.66
C LEU A 57 -0.90 -13.35 23.17
N ALA A 58 -0.30 -12.36 23.79
CA ALA A 58 -0.11 -12.26 25.23
C ALA A 58 0.31 -10.85 25.66
N LYS A 59 -0.12 -10.41 26.86
CA LYS A 59 0.36 -9.18 27.53
C LYS A 59 0.29 -7.91 26.63
N GLY A 60 -0.75 -7.79 25.79
CA GLY A 60 -0.90 -6.66 24.89
C GLY A 60 -0.17 -6.80 23.55
N ILE A 61 0.64 -7.82 23.36
CA ILE A 61 1.28 -8.10 22.06
C ILE A 61 0.26 -8.79 21.15
N GLY A 62 0.15 -8.34 19.93
CA GLY A 62 -0.68 -8.92 18.90
C GLY A 62 0.01 -9.01 17.54
N VAL A 63 -0.60 -9.77 16.66
CA VAL A 63 -0.23 -9.84 15.23
C VAL A 63 -1.47 -9.53 14.41
N ALA A 64 -1.35 -8.52 13.57
CA ALA A 64 -2.38 -8.18 12.60
C ALA A 64 -1.93 -8.64 11.20
N ALA A 65 -2.83 -9.30 10.48
CA ALA A 65 -2.61 -9.64 9.08
C ALA A 65 -3.86 -9.30 8.27
N GLY A 66 -3.66 -8.87 7.03
CA GLY A 66 -4.77 -8.43 6.22
C GLY A 66 -4.48 -8.39 4.72
N ALA A 67 -5.42 -7.83 4.00
CA ALA A 67 -5.26 -7.51 2.59
C ALA A 67 -5.92 -6.16 2.30
N GLN A 68 -5.31 -5.38 1.44
CA GLN A 68 -5.87 -4.13 0.96
C GLN A 68 -5.67 -3.96 -0.54
N PHE A 69 -6.65 -3.32 -1.15
CA PHE A 69 -6.60 -2.86 -2.51
C PHE A 69 -6.24 -1.38 -2.51
N ARG A 70 -5.17 -1.03 -3.20
CA ARG A 70 -4.65 0.35 -3.27
C ARG A 70 -4.61 0.83 -4.71
N MET A 71 -4.98 2.09 -4.90
CA MET A 71 -4.90 2.80 -6.17
C MET A 71 -4.03 4.03 -6.01
N ASN A 72 -2.99 4.15 -6.80
CA ASN A 72 -2.15 5.34 -6.93
C ASN A 72 -2.52 6.08 -8.22
N MET A 73 -2.66 7.39 -8.14
CA MET A 73 -3.04 8.24 -9.26
C MET A 73 -2.18 9.49 -9.32
N ARG A 74 -1.86 9.93 -10.54
CA ARG A 74 -1.18 11.19 -10.80
C ARG A 74 -1.71 11.80 -12.09
N ASN A 75 -2.03 13.08 -12.04
CA ASN A 75 -2.41 13.87 -13.20
C ASN A 75 -1.37 14.96 -13.41
N THR A 76 -0.80 15.03 -14.60
CA THR A 76 0.17 16.05 -14.98
C THR A 76 -0.32 16.78 -16.22
N THR A 77 -0.21 18.10 -16.20
CA THR A 77 -0.50 18.95 -17.36
C THR A 77 0.79 19.68 -17.73
N GLN A 78 1.19 19.56 -18.99
CA GLN A 78 2.36 20.26 -19.52
C GLN A 78 1.92 21.14 -20.70
N THR A 79 2.39 22.37 -20.70
CA THR A 79 2.15 23.31 -21.82
C THR A 79 3.49 23.63 -22.46
N ILE A 80 3.63 23.25 -23.73
CA ILE A 80 4.82 23.52 -24.53
C ILE A 80 4.36 24.31 -25.76
N TRP A 81 4.91 25.49 -25.98
CA TRP A 81 4.58 26.38 -27.13
C TRP A 81 3.10 26.70 -27.23
N GLY A 82 2.40 26.85 -26.09
CA GLY A 82 0.95 27.12 -26.06
C GLY A 82 0.06 25.89 -26.26
N ILE A 83 0.64 24.72 -26.51
CA ILE A 83 -0.07 23.44 -26.65
C ILE A 83 -0.06 22.73 -25.32
N THR A 84 -1.23 22.37 -24.82
CA THR A 84 -1.40 21.74 -23.52
C THR A 84 -1.65 20.24 -23.68
N GLY A 85 -0.70 19.43 -23.23
CA GLY A 85 -0.83 17.98 -23.10
C GLY A 85 -1.23 17.59 -21.67
N LYS A 86 -2.04 16.55 -21.53
CA LYS A 86 -2.43 15.96 -20.23
C LYS A 86 -1.93 14.53 -20.16
N THR A 87 -1.37 14.15 -19.00
CA THR A 87 -0.93 12.79 -18.72
C THR A 87 -1.60 12.31 -17.45
N ASN A 88 -2.27 11.16 -17.53
CA ASN A 88 -2.92 10.51 -16.41
C ASN A 88 -2.20 9.18 -16.14
N GLU A 89 -1.72 9.00 -14.93
CA GLU A 89 -1.05 7.79 -14.49
C GLU A 89 -1.88 7.12 -13.41
N THR A 90 -2.12 5.85 -13.56
CA THR A 90 -2.89 5.06 -12.59
C THR A 90 -2.21 3.72 -12.37
N GLN A 91 -2.06 3.35 -11.11
CA GLN A 91 -1.51 2.05 -10.69
C GLN A 91 -2.46 1.41 -9.69
N THR A 92 -2.72 0.12 -9.87
CA THR A 92 -3.56 -0.70 -8.98
C THR A 92 -2.69 -1.77 -8.31
N ILE A 93 -2.81 -1.91 -7.00
CA ILE A 93 -1.93 -2.74 -6.18
C ILE A 93 -2.77 -3.54 -5.17
N ILE A 94 -2.32 -4.77 -4.90
CA ILE A 94 -2.75 -5.52 -3.71
C ILE A 94 -1.59 -5.52 -2.73
N ASP A 95 -1.85 -5.10 -1.50
CA ASP A 95 -0.92 -5.14 -0.38
C ASP A 95 -1.40 -6.15 0.67
N VAL A 96 -0.44 -6.81 1.32
CA VAL A 96 -0.69 -7.81 2.37
C VAL A 96 0.11 -7.44 3.61
N PRO A 97 -0.40 -6.52 4.47
CA PRO A 97 0.29 -6.17 5.72
C PRO A 97 0.33 -7.35 6.69
N ILE A 98 1.48 -7.56 7.32
CA ILE A 98 1.70 -8.52 8.41
C ILE A 98 2.43 -7.75 9.51
N LEU A 99 1.69 -7.34 10.54
CA LEU A 99 2.16 -6.36 11.51
C LEU A 99 2.20 -6.97 12.92
N ILE A 100 3.29 -6.77 13.63
CA ILE A 100 3.36 -6.96 15.07
C ILE A 100 2.92 -5.67 15.71
N ASN A 101 2.07 -5.75 16.72
CA ASN A 101 1.55 -4.59 17.42
C ASN A 101 1.59 -4.77 18.94
N TYR A 102 1.47 -3.65 19.66
CA TYR A 102 1.42 -3.64 21.10
C TYR A 102 0.31 -2.72 21.58
N LYS A 103 -0.72 -3.29 22.23
CA LYS A 103 -1.87 -2.55 22.75
C LYS A 103 -1.58 -1.93 24.10
N VAL A 104 -1.51 -0.60 24.15
CA VAL A 104 -1.43 0.20 25.36
C VAL A 104 -2.84 0.72 25.67
N ALA A 105 -3.52 0.11 26.64
CA ALA A 105 -4.82 0.58 27.09
C ALA A 105 -4.63 1.87 27.92
N VAL A 106 -5.21 2.97 27.45
CA VAL A 106 -5.24 4.25 28.19
C VAL A 106 -6.39 4.25 29.19
N ASN A 107 -7.55 3.76 28.74
CA ASN A 107 -8.73 3.52 29.58
C ASN A 107 -9.57 2.37 28.96
N ARG A 108 -10.82 2.18 29.44
CA ARG A 108 -11.69 1.10 28.96
C ARG A 108 -12.02 1.20 27.48
N ASP A 109 -12.11 2.42 26.95
CA ASP A 109 -12.60 2.70 25.60
C ASP A 109 -11.51 3.15 24.65
N LEU A 110 -10.34 3.55 25.16
CA LEU A 110 -9.24 4.12 24.39
C LEU A 110 -7.97 3.30 24.53
N ALA A 111 -7.38 2.93 23.41
CA ALA A 111 -6.08 2.30 23.35
C ALA A 111 -5.20 2.93 22.26
N ILE A 112 -3.89 2.96 22.49
CA ILE A 112 -2.87 3.30 21.50
C ILE A 112 -2.14 2.03 21.13
N ILE A 113 -2.01 1.75 19.84
CA ILE A 113 -1.51 0.49 19.32
C ILE A 113 -0.39 0.78 18.31
N PRO A 114 0.86 0.99 18.74
CA PRO A 114 1.99 1.03 17.83
C PRO A 114 2.14 -0.29 17.10
N PHE A 115 2.55 -0.23 15.83
CA PHE A 115 2.74 -1.41 14.99
C PHE A 115 3.94 -1.25 14.07
N VAL A 116 4.51 -2.41 13.71
CA VAL A 116 5.59 -2.52 12.72
C VAL A 116 5.54 -3.87 12.03
N GLY A 117 5.93 -3.93 10.78
CA GLY A 117 6.06 -5.21 10.08
C GLY A 117 6.25 -5.09 8.57
N PRO A 118 6.40 -6.22 7.89
CA PRO A 118 6.49 -6.28 6.44
C PRO A 118 5.11 -6.16 5.78
N MET A 119 5.09 -5.59 4.59
CA MET A 119 3.93 -5.52 3.72
C MET A 119 4.36 -5.87 2.28
N PRO A 120 4.31 -7.16 1.90
CA PRO A 120 4.39 -7.56 0.51
C PRO A 120 3.30 -6.90 -0.33
N SER A 121 3.67 -6.45 -1.52
CA SER A 121 2.82 -5.70 -2.44
C SER A 121 2.96 -6.22 -3.86
N LEU A 122 1.85 -6.36 -4.57
CA LEU A 122 1.81 -6.80 -5.95
C LEU A 122 1.02 -5.81 -6.80
N ALA A 123 1.69 -5.15 -7.73
CA ALA A 123 1.04 -4.30 -8.72
C ALA A 123 0.29 -5.17 -9.75
N LEU A 124 -1.00 -4.93 -9.87
CA LEU A 124 -1.87 -5.60 -10.85
C LEU A 124 -1.79 -4.90 -12.20
N THR A 125 -1.95 -3.57 -12.19
CA THR A 125 -1.90 -2.72 -13.37
C THR A 125 -1.10 -1.47 -13.08
N GLY A 126 -0.53 -0.89 -14.12
CA GLY A 126 0.08 0.42 -14.13
C GLY A 126 -0.02 0.97 -15.55
N VAL A 127 -0.72 2.08 -15.72
CA VAL A 127 -1.00 2.65 -17.04
C VAL A 127 -0.76 4.15 -17.01
N THR A 128 -0.01 4.62 -18.00
CA THR A 128 0.10 6.03 -18.35
C THR A 128 -0.72 6.30 -19.60
N LYS A 129 -1.65 7.24 -19.54
CA LYS A 129 -2.42 7.73 -20.69
C LYS A 129 -2.05 9.18 -20.94
N GLY A 130 -1.52 9.46 -22.12
CA GLY A 130 -1.24 10.81 -22.59
C GLY A 130 -2.26 11.23 -23.62
N ALA A 131 -2.75 12.47 -23.54
CA ALA A 131 -3.51 13.13 -24.59
C ALA A 131 -2.70 14.33 -25.07
N ASP A 132 -2.14 14.20 -26.27
CA ASP A 132 -1.41 15.27 -26.95
C ASP A 132 -2.27 15.79 -28.10
N PRO A 133 -2.56 17.09 -28.16
CA PRO A 133 -3.40 17.67 -29.23
C PRO A 133 -2.82 17.51 -30.64
N LEU A 134 -1.49 17.29 -30.77
CA LEU A 134 -0.82 17.13 -32.06
C LEU A 134 -0.63 15.67 -32.46
N PHE A 135 -0.39 14.77 -31.48
CA PHE A 135 -0.02 13.38 -31.73
C PHE A 135 -1.09 12.37 -31.28
N GLY A 136 -2.23 12.87 -30.74
CA GLY A 136 -3.35 12.03 -30.32
C GLY A 136 -3.16 11.38 -28.95
N GLU A 137 -3.95 10.33 -28.70
CA GLU A 137 -3.91 9.60 -27.44
C GLU A 137 -2.88 8.49 -27.50
N ASN A 138 -1.98 8.44 -26.50
CA ASN A 138 -1.01 7.38 -26.30
C ASN A 138 -1.27 6.69 -24.96
N SER A 139 -1.11 5.37 -24.94
CA SER A 139 -1.21 4.57 -23.71
C SER A 139 0.01 3.68 -23.55
N TYR A 140 0.61 3.73 -22.38
CA TYR A 140 1.77 2.91 -22.01
C TYR A 140 1.46 2.05 -20.78
N ASN A 141 1.71 0.75 -20.87
CA ASN A 141 1.56 -0.17 -19.74
C ASN A 141 2.92 -0.35 -19.03
N TRP A 142 2.97 -0.04 -17.74
CA TRP A 142 4.20 -0.12 -16.93
C TRP A 142 4.74 -1.54 -16.79
N TYR A 143 3.87 -2.53 -16.94
CA TYR A 143 4.16 -3.95 -16.69
C TYR A 143 3.97 -4.81 -17.95
N GLY A 144 4.14 -4.24 -19.14
CA GLY A 144 4.14 -4.97 -20.40
C GLY A 144 5.36 -5.89 -20.55
N ASP A 145 5.36 -6.71 -21.59
CA ASP A 145 6.40 -7.73 -21.81
C ASP A 145 7.82 -7.14 -21.94
N ASN A 146 7.94 -5.90 -22.41
CA ASN A 146 9.21 -5.17 -22.54
C ASN A 146 9.45 -4.19 -21.39
N SER A 147 8.73 -4.32 -20.28
CA SER A 147 8.88 -3.41 -19.14
C SER A 147 10.01 -3.85 -18.21
N ASN A 148 10.83 -2.88 -17.83
CA ASN A 148 11.87 -3.06 -16.82
C ASN A 148 11.37 -2.86 -15.38
N GLN A 149 10.07 -2.61 -15.17
CA GLN A 149 9.51 -2.44 -13.85
C GLN A 149 9.08 -3.76 -13.19
N SER A 150 9.43 -3.92 -11.92
CA SER A 150 8.96 -5.02 -11.08
C SER A 150 7.52 -4.77 -10.62
N ARG A 151 6.68 -5.80 -10.71
CA ARG A 151 5.33 -5.77 -10.11
C ARG A 151 5.35 -5.98 -8.60
N PHE A 152 6.39 -6.61 -8.09
CA PHE A 152 6.49 -6.98 -6.68
C PHE A 152 7.36 -5.98 -5.92
N ASN A 153 6.85 -5.54 -4.77
CA ASN A 153 7.57 -4.74 -3.79
C ASN A 153 7.41 -5.34 -2.39
N LEU A 154 8.32 -5.02 -1.51
CA LEU A 154 8.24 -5.31 -0.09
C LEU A 154 8.43 -4.00 0.67
N TYR A 155 7.47 -3.66 1.50
CA TYR A 155 7.58 -2.49 2.37
C TYR A 155 7.89 -2.91 3.81
N ALA A 156 8.72 -2.12 4.49
CA ALA A 156 8.69 -2.02 5.94
C ALA A 156 7.65 -0.96 6.31
N VAL A 157 6.70 -1.33 7.15
CA VAL A 157 5.61 -0.45 7.59
C VAL A 157 5.74 -0.25 9.10
N PHE A 158 5.57 1.00 9.55
CA PHE A 158 5.50 1.33 10.97
C PHE A 158 4.56 2.50 11.20
N GLY A 159 3.90 2.49 12.36
CA GLY A 159 2.91 3.51 12.68
C GLY A 159 2.23 3.25 14.01
N ALA A 160 1.11 3.92 14.21
CA ALA A 160 0.26 3.72 15.38
C ALA A 160 -1.21 3.81 15.00
N ASP A 161 -2.03 3.06 15.73
CA ASP A 161 -3.47 3.08 15.70
C ASP A 161 -3.98 3.62 17.04
N VAL A 162 -4.92 4.55 16.99
CA VAL A 162 -5.69 5.04 18.12
C VAL A 162 -7.08 4.43 18.02
N LYS A 163 -7.33 3.42 18.84
CA LYS A 163 -8.61 2.72 18.91
C LYS A 163 -9.50 3.33 19.96
N PHE A 164 -10.67 3.78 19.54
CA PHE A 164 -11.73 4.26 20.43
C PHE A 164 -12.97 3.38 20.25
N THR A 165 -13.24 2.51 21.23
CA THR A 165 -14.29 1.48 21.15
C THR A 165 -14.09 0.60 19.91
N ASN A 166 -14.92 0.80 18.88
CA ASN A 166 -14.86 0.06 17.61
C ASN A 166 -14.24 0.89 16.45
N PHE A 167 -13.96 2.18 16.70
CA PHE A 167 -13.36 3.05 15.70
C PHE A 167 -11.85 3.09 15.84
N ASN A 168 -11.17 3.12 14.71
CA ASN A 168 -9.73 3.18 14.60
C ASN A 168 -9.33 4.40 13.77
N LEU A 169 -8.43 5.20 14.30
CA LEU A 169 -7.69 6.23 13.55
C LEU A 169 -6.22 5.81 13.53
N PHE A 170 -5.69 5.50 12.39
CA PHE A 170 -4.32 5.03 12.32
C PHE A 170 -3.52 5.79 11.25
N GLY A 171 -2.22 5.81 11.45
CA GLY A 171 -1.30 6.43 10.51
C GLY A 171 0.11 5.90 10.69
N GLY A 172 0.93 6.13 9.67
CA GLY A 172 2.29 5.67 9.69
C GLY A 172 3.03 5.95 8.39
N TYR A 173 4.14 5.23 8.25
CA TYR A 173 5.02 5.33 7.11
C TYR A 173 5.31 3.93 6.54
N ARG A 174 5.45 3.86 5.22
CA ARG A 174 5.89 2.67 4.50
C ARG A 174 7.14 3.00 3.70
N LEU A 175 8.15 2.17 3.88
CA LEU A 175 9.44 2.27 3.20
C LEU A 175 9.59 1.09 2.26
N GLY A 176 9.67 1.32 0.95
CA GLY A 176 9.96 0.29 -0.04
C GLY A 176 11.39 -0.19 0.07
N LEU A 177 11.55 -1.48 0.25
CA LEU A 177 12.84 -2.12 0.47
C LEU A 177 13.48 -2.60 -0.83
N LEU A 178 12.66 -2.92 -1.83
CA LEU A 178 13.14 -3.45 -3.10
C LEU A 178 13.34 -2.35 -4.13
N ASP A 179 14.27 -2.59 -5.02
CA ASP A 179 14.41 -1.82 -6.25
C ASP A 179 13.37 -2.32 -7.25
N LEU A 180 12.56 -1.39 -7.76
CA LEU A 180 11.53 -1.72 -8.75
C LEU A 180 12.05 -1.67 -10.19
N ASP A 181 13.21 -1.09 -10.43
CA ASP A 181 13.90 -1.19 -11.73
C ASP A 181 14.65 -2.52 -11.82
N LYS A 182 14.45 -3.25 -12.90
CA LYS A 182 15.12 -4.52 -13.19
C LYS A 182 16.45 -4.33 -13.93
N THR A 183 16.79 -3.10 -14.27
CA THR A 183 18.04 -2.76 -14.94
C THR A 183 19.08 -2.32 -13.90
N ASP A 184 20.33 -2.69 -14.09
CA ASP A 184 21.43 -2.31 -13.21
C ASP A 184 21.81 -0.82 -13.32
N ASN A 185 21.17 -0.07 -14.22
CA ASN A 185 21.54 1.32 -14.53
C ASN A 185 20.73 2.38 -13.77
N ALA A 186 19.64 2.01 -13.15
CA ALA A 186 18.77 2.93 -12.42
C ALA A 186 18.22 2.27 -11.16
N SER A 187 17.93 3.05 -10.13
CA SER A 187 17.25 2.57 -8.92
C SER A 187 15.91 3.27 -8.80
N LEU A 188 14.84 2.50 -8.65
CA LEU A 188 13.48 2.99 -8.44
C LEU A 188 12.94 2.46 -7.13
N LYS A 189 12.84 3.31 -6.13
CA LYS A 189 12.29 2.99 -4.80
C LYS A 189 11.02 3.77 -4.53
N THR A 190 10.20 3.26 -3.64
CA THR A 190 8.96 3.92 -3.25
C THR A 190 8.86 4.04 -1.75
N ASN A 191 8.27 5.13 -1.30
CA ASN A 191 7.96 5.35 0.11
C ASN A 191 6.72 6.23 0.23
N GLY A 192 6.09 6.26 1.40
CA GLY A 192 4.92 7.10 1.58
C GLY A 192 4.37 7.09 3.00
N LEU A 193 3.72 8.19 3.32
CA LEU A 193 2.87 8.29 4.52
C LEU A 193 1.52 7.64 4.24
N PHE A 194 0.80 7.31 5.30
CA PHE A 194 -0.61 6.95 5.22
C PHE A 194 -1.35 7.37 6.47
N VAL A 195 -2.62 7.67 6.30
CA VAL A 195 -3.58 7.89 7.39
C VAL A 195 -4.89 7.22 7.01
N GLY A 196 -5.56 6.61 7.97
CA GLY A 196 -6.77 5.85 7.70
C GLY A 196 -7.73 5.81 8.86
N LEU A 197 -8.95 5.44 8.51
CA LEU A 197 -10.03 5.17 9.45
C LEU A 197 -10.45 3.72 9.29
N GLY A 198 -10.75 3.07 10.42
CA GLY A 198 -11.22 1.70 10.47
C GLY A 198 -12.38 1.51 11.42
N PHE A 199 -13.08 0.41 11.23
CA PHE A 199 -14.12 -0.06 12.11
C PHE A 199 -13.88 -1.53 12.46
N THR A 200 -13.77 -1.82 13.75
CA THR A 200 -13.59 -3.18 14.28
C THR A 200 -14.96 -3.80 14.53
N LEU A 201 -15.16 -4.99 13.99
CA LEU A 201 -16.39 -5.79 14.06
C LEU A 201 -16.46 -6.63 15.34
#